data_4a52a0f5739c32bcf09073f15fba2ff1
#
_entry.id   4a52a0f5739c32bcf09073f15fba2ff1
#
_cell.length_a   1.000
_cell.length_b   1.000
_cell.length_c   1.000
_cell.angle_alpha   90.00
_cell.angle_beta   90.00
_cell.angle_gamma   90.00
#
_symmetry.space_group_name_H-M   'P 1'
#
loop_
_entity.id
_entity.type
_entity.pdbx_description
1 polymer ?
#
loop_
_entity_poly.entity_id
_entity_poly.type
_entity_poly.pdbx_seq_one_letter_code
_entity_poly.pdbx_strand_id
1 'polypeptide(L)'
;SFPTRRSSDLGAMVADQPIRDADANAQGSTTMADLMAGLPPLLLGTYTPKIDAKGRMALPAKFRSQLGQGLVMARGQERCVYLLPFDEFRRIASQIQRVSVGNKAAREYLRVFLSGAVDQQPDKQGRVLVPQMLRDYANLGSDVVVIGVGTRAELWNKDTWESYLAEIG
;
A
#
# COMPACT_ATOMS: atom_id res chain seq x y z
N SER A 1 2.35 -18.79 9.86
CA SER A 1 1.83 -17.96 8.78
C SER A 1 0.69 -17.08 9.27
N PHE A 2 0.48 -15.97 8.62
CA PHE A 2 -0.52 -14.99 9.01
C PHE A 2 -1.91 -15.44 8.50
N PRO A 3 -2.92 -15.58 9.37
CA PRO A 3 -4.24 -16.04 8.92
C PRO A 3 -4.92 -14.98 8.05
N THR A 4 -5.29 -15.35 6.84
CA THR A 4 -5.88 -14.44 5.86
C THR A 4 -7.16 -13.76 6.40
N ARG A 5 -8.01 -14.51 7.08
CA ARG A 5 -9.26 -13.99 7.63
C ARG A 5 -9.02 -12.86 8.63
N ARG A 6 -8.01 -12.99 9.51
CA ARG A 6 -7.66 -11.95 10.47
C ARG A 6 -7.06 -10.72 9.80
N SER A 7 -6.29 -10.94 8.73
CA SER A 7 -5.72 -9.83 7.96
C SER A 7 -6.80 -8.97 7.34
N SER A 8 -7.85 -9.59 6.80
CA SER A 8 -8.98 -8.85 6.21
C SER A 8 -9.71 -8.01 7.26
N ASP A 9 -9.94 -8.57 8.45
CA ASP A 9 -10.59 -7.85 9.54
C ASP A 9 -9.79 -6.63 9.98
N LEU A 10 -8.47 -6.79 10.10
CA LEU A 10 -7.58 -5.69 10.47
C LEU A 10 -7.51 -4.61 9.39
N GLY A 11 -7.51 -5.02 8.14
CA GLY A 11 -7.54 -4.08 7.02
C GLY A 11 -8.80 -3.24 7.02
N ALA A 12 -9.95 -3.85 7.29
CA ALA A 12 -11.21 -3.13 7.39
C ALA A 12 -11.21 -2.13 8.55
N MET A 13 -10.67 -2.50 9.70
CA MET A 13 -10.55 -1.58 10.84
C MET A 13 -9.67 -0.37 10.54
N VAL A 14 -8.62 -0.56 9.77
CA VAL A 14 -7.71 0.54 9.38
C VAL A 14 -8.35 1.44 8.35
N ALA A 15 -9.14 0.89 7.42
CA ALA A 15 -9.69 1.63 6.28
C ALA A 15 -10.88 2.50 6.64
N ASP A 16 -11.61 2.21 7.73
CA ASP A 16 -12.91 2.83 7.99
C ASP A 16 -12.87 4.24 8.57
N GLN A 17 -11.80 4.64 9.21
CA GLN A 17 -11.84 5.83 10.06
C GLN A 17 -11.91 7.18 9.35
N PRO A 18 -11.26 7.42 8.20
CA PRO A 18 -11.26 8.76 7.61
C PRO A 18 -12.58 9.20 7.00
N ILE A 19 -13.47 8.27 6.69
CA ILE A 19 -14.69 8.56 5.92
C ILE A 19 -15.77 9.19 6.80
N ARG A 20 -15.80 8.86 8.08
CA ARG A 20 -16.84 9.35 9.00
C ARG A 20 -16.82 10.87 9.20
N ASP A 21 -15.62 11.45 9.30
CA ASP A 21 -15.49 12.86 9.57
C ASP A 21 -15.93 13.70 8.37
N ALA A 22 -15.70 13.21 7.17
CA ALA A 22 -16.15 13.88 5.95
C ALA A 22 -17.68 13.91 5.86
N ASP A 23 -18.34 12.81 6.24
CA ASP A 23 -19.79 12.72 6.21
C ASP A 23 -20.44 13.63 7.24
N ALA A 24 -19.84 13.75 8.42
CA ALA A 24 -20.39 14.58 9.49
C ALA A 24 -20.46 16.06 9.13
N ASN A 25 -19.62 16.51 8.22
CA ASN A 25 -19.53 17.91 7.83
C ASN A 25 -20.21 18.22 6.50
N ALA A 26 -20.77 17.23 5.83
CA ALA A 26 -21.43 17.41 4.55
C ALA A 26 -22.79 18.07 4.77
N GLN A 27 -22.94 19.30 4.31
CA GLN A 27 -24.22 20.04 4.39
C GLN A 27 -24.52 20.74 3.08
N GLY A 28 -25.78 20.66 2.64
CA GLY A 28 -26.27 21.39 1.49
C GLY A 28 -25.74 20.86 0.17
N SER A 29 -25.31 21.73 -0.72
CA SER A 29 -24.99 21.42 -2.11
C SER A 29 -23.52 21.08 -2.34
N THR A 30 -22.91 20.31 -1.44
CA THR A 30 -21.52 19.89 -1.61
C THR A 30 -21.38 18.98 -2.83
N THR A 31 -20.53 19.35 -3.76
CA THR A 31 -20.29 18.58 -4.98
C THR A 31 -19.19 17.56 -4.74
N MET A 32 -19.08 16.59 -5.66
CA MET A 32 -17.96 15.64 -5.63
C MET A 32 -16.62 16.37 -5.73
N ALA A 33 -16.54 17.44 -6.54
CA ALA A 33 -15.32 18.23 -6.67
C ALA A 33 -14.93 18.87 -5.33
N ASP A 34 -15.92 19.37 -4.56
CA ASP A 34 -15.67 19.94 -3.24
C ASP A 34 -15.15 18.88 -2.26
N LEU A 35 -15.75 17.68 -2.30
CA LEU A 35 -15.31 16.58 -1.46
C LEU A 35 -13.88 16.15 -1.79
N MET A 36 -13.52 16.15 -3.07
CA MET A 36 -12.21 15.73 -3.52
C MET A 36 -11.13 16.79 -3.33
N ALA A 37 -11.50 18.05 -3.24
CA ALA A 37 -10.55 19.18 -3.21
C ALA A 37 -9.64 19.15 -1.97
N GLY A 38 -10.11 18.62 -0.83
CA GLY A 38 -9.35 18.54 0.39
C GLY A 38 -8.58 17.23 0.55
N LEU A 39 -8.68 16.30 -0.41
CA LEU A 39 -8.01 15.01 -0.33
C LEU A 39 -6.64 15.06 -0.99
N PRO A 40 -5.65 14.30 -0.48
CA PRO A 40 -4.38 14.17 -1.18
C PRO A 40 -4.62 13.52 -2.54
N PRO A 41 -3.72 13.76 -3.52
CA PRO A 41 -3.81 13.07 -4.81
C PRO A 41 -3.85 11.56 -4.63
N LEU A 42 -4.70 10.88 -5.39
CA LEU A 42 -4.88 9.44 -5.29
C LEU A 42 -3.93 8.71 -6.24
N LEU A 43 -3.43 7.57 -5.79
CA LEU A 43 -2.69 6.64 -6.62
C LEU A 43 -3.69 5.73 -7.32
N LEU A 44 -3.69 5.73 -8.64
CA LEU A 44 -4.70 5.03 -9.44
C LEU A 44 -4.03 4.32 -10.62
N GLY A 45 -4.68 3.26 -11.09
CA GLY A 45 -4.31 2.59 -12.32
C GLY A 45 -3.44 1.37 -12.13
N THR A 46 -3.15 0.72 -13.25
CA THR A 46 -2.37 -0.52 -13.29
C THR A 46 -1.19 -0.33 -14.22
N TYR A 47 -0.01 -0.73 -13.79
CA TYR A 47 1.24 -0.56 -14.51
C TYR A 47 2.05 -1.85 -14.44
N THR A 48 2.87 -2.11 -15.46
CA THR A 48 3.64 -3.35 -15.56
C THR A 48 5.13 -3.07 -15.71
N PRO A 49 5.78 -2.45 -14.70
CA PRO A 49 7.23 -2.26 -14.76
C PRO A 49 7.94 -3.60 -14.61
N LYS A 50 9.24 -3.60 -14.85
CA LYS A 50 10.07 -4.78 -14.64
C LYS A 50 11.04 -4.54 -13.50
N ILE A 51 11.35 -5.61 -12.76
CA ILE A 51 12.43 -5.59 -11.77
C ILE A 51 13.68 -6.12 -12.47
N ASP A 52 14.75 -5.36 -12.44
CA ASP A 52 16.01 -5.76 -13.07
C ASP A 52 16.78 -6.78 -12.21
N ALA A 53 17.91 -7.26 -12.72
CA ALA A 53 18.72 -8.27 -12.04
C ALA A 53 19.24 -7.81 -10.67
N LYS A 54 19.32 -6.50 -10.45
CA LYS A 54 19.78 -5.91 -9.19
C LYS A 54 18.63 -5.61 -8.22
N GLY A 55 17.40 -5.92 -8.61
CA GLY A 55 16.22 -5.66 -7.79
C GLY A 55 15.62 -4.28 -7.94
N ARG A 56 16.04 -3.51 -8.94
CA ARG A 56 15.55 -2.15 -9.14
C ARG A 56 14.35 -2.14 -10.07
N MET A 57 13.41 -1.24 -9.78
CA MET A 57 12.17 -1.08 -10.53
C MET A 57 11.90 0.40 -10.73
N ALA A 58 11.51 0.80 -11.94
CA ALA A 58 11.08 2.17 -12.19
C ALA A 58 9.68 2.37 -11.62
N LEU A 59 9.51 3.41 -10.80
CA LEU A 59 8.17 3.80 -10.36
C LEU A 59 7.38 4.32 -11.55
N PRO A 60 6.08 4.00 -11.66
CA PRO A 60 5.22 4.65 -12.64
C PRO A 60 5.33 6.17 -12.52
N ALA A 61 5.45 6.86 -13.66
CA ALA A 61 5.66 8.30 -13.65
C ALA A 61 4.57 9.05 -12.88
N LYS A 62 3.33 8.58 -12.96
CA LYS A 62 2.21 9.19 -12.26
C LYS A 62 2.26 9.05 -10.74
N PHE A 63 3.08 8.13 -10.23
CA PHE A 63 3.21 7.92 -8.79
C PHE A 63 4.36 8.73 -8.18
N ARG A 64 5.19 9.36 -9.01
CA ARG A 64 6.38 10.06 -8.52
C ARG A 64 6.05 11.30 -7.71
N SER A 65 4.89 11.92 -7.92
CA SER A 65 4.49 13.08 -7.14
C SER A 65 4.26 12.73 -5.66
N GLN A 66 3.74 11.53 -5.36
CA GLN A 66 3.49 11.10 -4.00
C GLN A 66 4.63 10.25 -3.41
N LEU A 67 5.35 9.50 -4.24
CA LEU A 67 6.36 8.55 -3.80
C LEU A 67 7.79 8.98 -4.11
N GLY A 68 7.97 9.98 -4.96
CA GLY A 68 9.29 10.36 -5.45
C GLY A 68 10.18 11.04 -4.42
N GLN A 69 9.61 11.61 -3.35
CA GLN A 69 10.37 12.24 -2.27
C GLN A 69 10.77 11.23 -1.19
N GLY A 70 10.25 10.03 -1.28
CA GLY A 70 10.51 8.97 -0.34
C GLY A 70 9.27 8.13 -0.12
N LEU A 71 9.47 6.87 0.20
CA LEU A 71 8.38 5.93 0.42
C LEU A 71 8.82 4.85 1.39
N VAL A 72 7.84 4.10 1.89
CA VAL A 72 8.10 2.90 2.68
C VAL A 72 7.55 1.71 1.90
N MET A 73 8.35 0.66 1.77
CA MET A 73 7.91 -0.64 1.26
C MET A 73 7.67 -1.55 2.46
N ALA A 74 6.57 -2.28 2.44
CA ALA A 74 6.23 -3.16 3.55
C ALA A 74 5.46 -4.38 3.04
N ARG A 75 5.45 -5.45 3.84
CA ARG A 75 4.62 -6.62 3.56
C ARG A 75 3.15 -6.22 3.60
N GLY A 76 2.45 -6.48 2.51
CA GLY A 76 1.03 -6.21 2.41
C GLY A 76 0.19 -7.46 2.62
N GLN A 77 -1.09 -7.27 2.73
CA GLN A 77 -2.05 -8.37 2.79
C GLN A 77 -2.13 -9.04 1.42
N GLU A 78 -2.56 -10.30 1.39
CA GLU A 78 -2.62 -11.13 0.17
C GLU A 78 -1.26 -11.30 -0.51
N ARG A 79 -0.17 -11.19 0.26
CA ARG A 79 1.19 -11.41 -0.24
C ARG A 79 1.63 -10.44 -1.33
N CYS A 80 1.20 -9.19 -1.26
CA CYS A 80 1.74 -8.13 -2.08
C CYS A 80 2.71 -7.27 -1.27
N VAL A 81 3.42 -6.37 -1.93
CA VAL A 81 4.25 -5.37 -1.26
C VAL A 81 3.53 -4.03 -1.32
N TYR A 82 3.34 -3.39 -0.18
CA TYR A 82 2.79 -2.04 -0.13
C TYR A 82 3.88 -1.03 -0.44
N LEU A 83 3.54 -0.04 -1.26
CA LEU A 83 4.35 1.14 -1.51
C LEU A 83 3.60 2.33 -0.92
N LEU A 84 4.14 2.89 0.15
CA LEU A 84 3.42 3.85 0.99
C LEU A 84 4.13 5.19 1.05
N PRO A 85 3.41 6.31 0.82
CA PRO A 85 3.93 7.60 1.25
C PRO A 85 4.21 7.56 2.76
N PHE A 86 5.19 8.34 3.24
CA PHE A 86 5.56 8.33 4.66
C PHE A 86 4.37 8.62 5.58
N ASP A 87 3.54 9.59 5.22
CA ASP A 87 2.39 9.95 6.05
C ASP A 87 1.39 8.81 6.19
N GLU A 88 1.14 8.10 5.10
CA GLU A 88 0.24 6.96 5.11
C GLU A 88 0.81 5.81 5.94
N PHE A 89 2.12 5.56 5.81
CA PHE A 89 2.77 4.55 6.64
C PHE A 89 2.61 4.86 8.12
N ARG A 90 2.86 6.11 8.52
CA ARG A 90 2.70 6.52 9.92
C ARG A 90 1.27 6.37 10.41
N ARG A 91 0.30 6.73 9.55
CA ARG A 91 -1.11 6.60 9.89
C ARG A 91 -1.49 5.14 10.16
N ILE A 92 -1.11 4.24 9.26
CA ILE A 92 -1.41 2.82 9.39
C ILE A 92 -0.72 2.24 10.62
N ALA A 93 0.56 2.51 10.80
CA ALA A 93 1.32 2.00 11.94
C ALA A 93 0.73 2.48 13.26
N SER A 94 0.35 3.75 13.35
CA SER A 94 -0.26 4.31 14.56
C SER A 94 -1.58 3.64 14.90
N GLN A 95 -2.42 3.38 13.89
CA GLN A 95 -3.71 2.73 14.11
C GLN A 95 -3.54 1.28 14.57
N ILE A 96 -2.64 0.55 13.95
CA ILE A 96 -2.38 -0.84 14.34
C ILE A 96 -1.83 -0.89 15.77
N GLN A 97 -0.95 0.03 16.13
CA GLN A 97 -0.41 0.11 17.49
C GLN A 97 -1.50 0.33 18.54
N ARG A 98 -2.44 1.22 18.25
CA ARG A 98 -3.56 1.46 19.17
C ARG A 98 -4.41 0.23 19.39
N VAL A 99 -4.74 -0.49 18.31
CA VAL A 99 -5.54 -1.72 18.38
C VAL A 99 -4.75 -2.83 19.05
N SER A 100 -3.43 -2.88 18.90
CA SER A 100 -2.59 -3.96 19.38
C SER A 100 -2.56 -4.10 20.90
N VAL A 101 -2.88 -3.03 21.63
CA VAL A 101 -2.85 -3.05 23.10
C VAL A 101 -3.75 -4.15 23.66
N GLY A 102 -4.96 -4.32 23.10
CA GLY A 102 -5.90 -5.31 23.57
C GLY A 102 -6.18 -6.45 22.61
N ASN A 103 -5.40 -6.61 21.54
CA ASN A 103 -5.74 -7.54 20.49
C ASN A 103 -4.48 -8.27 19.99
N LYS A 104 -4.45 -9.58 20.20
CA LYS A 104 -3.32 -10.41 19.80
C LYS A 104 -3.11 -10.42 18.29
N ALA A 105 -4.18 -10.49 17.50
CA ALA A 105 -4.07 -10.50 16.04
C ALA A 105 -3.46 -9.20 15.52
N ALA A 106 -3.81 -8.06 16.13
CA ALA A 106 -3.22 -6.77 15.78
C ALA A 106 -1.73 -6.72 16.13
N ARG A 107 -1.33 -7.32 17.27
CA ARG A 107 0.10 -7.39 17.62
C ARG A 107 0.88 -8.23 16.63
N GLU A 108 0.32 -9.34 16.18
CA GLU A 108 0.95 -10.19 15.17
C GLU A 108 1.08 -9.45 13.84
N TYR A 109 0.03 -8.76 13.42
CA TYR A 109 0.05 -7.95 12.22
C TYR A 109 1.12 -6.86 12.30
N LEU A 110 1.17 -6.16 13.45
CA LEU A 110 2.14 -5.10 13.65
C LEU A 110 3.59 -5.62 13.51
N ARG A 111 3.86 -6.78 14.07
CA ARG A 111 5.19 -7.40 13.96
C ARG A 111 5.54 -7.71 12.51
N VAL A 112 4.63 -8.28 11.76
CA VAL A 112 4.83 -8.60 10.35
C VAL A 112 5.03 -7.33 9.53
N PHE A 113 4.19 -6.33 9.77
CA PHE A 113 4.19 -5.09 9.00
C PHE A 113 5.47 -4.28 9.26
N LEU A 114 5.77 -4.00 10.52
CA LEU A 114 6.90 -3.14 10.86
C LEU A 114 8.26 -3.83 10.64
N SER A 115 8.36 -5.12 10.91
CA SER A 115 9.62 -5.82 10.73
C SER A 115 10.03 -5.95 9.27
N GLY A 116 9.08 -5.85 8.34
CA GLY A 116 9.36 -5.89 6.92
C GLY A 116 9.38 -4.52 6.25
N ALA A 117 9.21 -3.45 7.01
CA ALA A 117 9.14 -2.12 6.44
C ALA A 117 10.55 -1.56 6.16
N VAL A 118 10.73 -1.04 4.95
CA VAL A 118 11.99 -0.46 4.51
C VAL A 118 11.71 0.90 3.88
N ASP A 119 12.31 1.95 4.41
CA ASP A 119 12.19 3.27 3.83
C ASP A 119 13.21 3.44 2.70
N GLN A 120 12.83 4.14 1.65
CA GLN A 120 13.67 4.36 0.49
C GLN A 120 13.41 5.71 -0.13
N GLN A 121 14.42 6.19 -0.86
CA GLN A 121 14.23 7.28 -1.81
C GLN A 121 14.52 6.77 -3.21
N PRO A 122 13.66 7.09 -4.20
CA PRO A 122 13.95 6.77 -5.57
C PRO A 122 15.25 7.44 -6.03
N ASP A 123 15.97 6.81 -6.93
CA ASP A 123 17.16 7.40 -7.51
C ASP A 123 16.78 8.52 -8.50
N LYS A 124 17.78 9.13 -9.13
CA LYS A 124 17.57 10.24 -10.07
C LYS A 124 16.70 9.85 -11.27
N GLN A 125 16.65 8.57 -11.60
CA GLN A 125 15.85 8.04 -12.70
C GLN A 125 14.47 7.55 -12.25
N GLY A 126 14.13 7.74 -10.99
CA GLY A 126 12.84 7.31 -10.44
C GLY A 126 12.77 5.82 -10.14
N ARG A 127 13.91 5.15 -9.98
CA ARG A 127 13.94 3.72 -9.66
C ARG A 127 14.07 3.50 -8.17
N VAL A 128 13.44 2.44 -7.70
CA VAL A 128 13.53 2.00 -6.30
C VAL A 128 14.11 0.60 -6.26
N LEU A 129 14.78 0.28 -5.17
CA LEU A 129 15.28 -1.07 -4.92
C LEU A 129 14.21 -1.85 -4.14
N VAL A 130 13.75 -2.97 -4.70
CA VAL A 130 12.84 -3.86 -3.98
C VAL A 130 13.71 -4.87 -3.23
N PRO A 131 13.76 -4.83 -1.90
CA PRO A 131 14.63 -5.74 -1.14
C PRO A 131 14.31 -7.20 -1.39
N GLN A 132 15.32 -8.05 -1.31
CA GLN A 132 15.16 -9.49 -1.55
C GLN A 132 14.08 -10.09 -0.65
N MET A 133 14.03 -9.69 0.61
CA MET A 133 13.04 -10.19 1.56
C MET A 133 11.62 -9.94 1.06
N LEU A 134 11.36 -8.77 0.50
CA LEU A 134 10.03 -8.42 -0.01
C LEU A 134 9.75 -9.10 -1.35
N ARG A 135 10.78 -9.26 -2.19
CA ARG A 135 10.63 -10.03 -3.43
C ARG A 135 10.26 -11.48 -3.13
N ASP A 136 10.89 -12.07 -2.14
CA ASP A 136 10.59 -13.44 -1.71
C ASP A 136 9.18 -13.52 -1.13
N TYR A 137 8.81 -12.57 -0.28
CA TYR A 137 7.50 -12.55 0.37
C TYR A 137 6.37 -12.54 -0.66
N ALA A 138 6.49 -11.71 -1.68
CA ALA A 138 5.45 -11.55 -2.70
C ALA A 138 5.71 -12.40 -3.95
N ASN A 139 6.72 -13.24 -3.93
CA ASN A 139 7.10 -14.11 -5.06
C ASN A 139 7.29 -13.30 -6.35
N LEU A 140 8.05 -12.22 -6.27
CA LEU A 140 8.26 -11.33 -7.42
C LEU A 140 9.40 -11.82 -8.29
N GLY A 141 9.11 -11.97 -9.58
CA GLY A 141 10.13 -12.17 -10.62
C GLY A 141 10.43 -10.85 -11.32
N SER A 142 10.83 -10.92 -12.59
CA SER A 142 11.09 -9.71 -13.37
C SER A 142 9.80 -9.02 -13.83
N ASP A 143 8.76 -9.78 -14.13
CA ASP A 143 7.47 -9.24 -14.57
C ASP A 143 6.56 -9.07 -13.38
N VAL A 144 6.20 -7.82 -13.08
CA VAL A 144 5.39 -7.48 -11.93
C VAL A 144 4.28 -6.53 -12.33
N VAL A 145 3.33 -6.35 -11.42
CA VAL A 145 2.22 -5.39 -11.59
C VAL A 145 2.23 -4.43 -10.42
N VAL A 146 2.14 -3.14 -10.72
CA VAL A 146 1.95 -2.11 -9.70
C VAL A 146 0.57 -1.52 -9.89
N ILE A 147 -0.24 -1.55 -8.83
CA ILE A 147 -1.59 -0.98 -8.87
C ILE A 147 -1.68 0.15 -7.86
N GLY A 148 -2.46 1.17 -8.21
CA GLY A 148 -2.81 2.23 -7.28
C GLY A 148 -4.14 1.91 -6.62
N VAL A 149 -4.19 2.00 -5.30
CA VAL A 149 -5.40 1.71 -4.54
C VAL A 149 -5.78 2.90 -3.64
N GLY A 150 -5.52 4.11 -4.13
CA GLY A 150 -5.90 5.34 -3.46
C GLY A 150 -4.77 5.93 -2.65
N THR A 151 -4.64 5.54 -1.40
CA THR A 151 -3.65 6.11 -0.48
C THR A 151 -2.30 5.39 -0.51
N ARG A 152 -2.23 4.28 -1.24
CA ARG A 152 -1.00 3.51 -1.42
C ARG A 152 -0.96 2.87 -2.78
N ALA A 153 0.19 2.38 -3.17
CA ALA A 153 0.32 1.46 -4.30
C ALA A 153 0.65 0.07 -3.80
N GLU A 154 0.42 -0.94 -4.62
CA GLU A 154 0.71 -2.32 -4.31
C GLU A 154 1.49 -2.95 -5.45
N LEU A 155 2.51 -3.72 -5.10
CA LEU A 155 3.37 -4.41 -6.05
C LEU A 155 3.08 -5.90 -5.94
N TRP A 156 2.70 -6.51 -7.07
CA TRP A 156 2.21 -7.88 -7.11
C TRP A 156 3.01 -8.72 -8.09
N ASN A 157 3.14 -10.01 -7.78
CA ASN A 157 3.47 -11.01 -8.79
C ASN A 157 2.39 -10.95 -9.87
N LYS A 158 2.81 -10.93 -11.14
CA LYS A 158 1.89 -10.73 -12.25
C LYS A 158 0.81 -11.80 -12.32
N ASP A 159 1.19 -13.06 -12.25
CA ASP A 159 0.24 -14.17 -12.36
C ASP A 159 -0.71 -14.19 -11.16
N THR A 160 -0.19 -13.94 -9.98
CA THR A 160 -0.99 -13.87 -8.75
C THR A 160 -2.02 -12.75 -8.84
N TRP A 161 -1.61 -11.57 -9.33
CA TRP A 161 -2.54 -10.46 -9.51
C TRP A 161 -3.64 -10.79 -10.51
N GLU A 162 -3.28 -11.36 -11.66
CA GLU A 162 -4.25 -11.71 -12.70
C GLU A 162 -5.28 -12.72 -12.18
N SER A 163 -4.83 -13.73 -11.44
CA SER A 163 -5.73 -14.72 -10.85
C SER A 163 -6.64 -14.10 -9.78
N TYR A 164 -6.09 -13.26 -8.94
CA TYR A 164 -6.85 -12.58 -7.88
C TYR A 164 -7.90 -11.65 -8.46
N LEU A 165 -7.52 -10.86 -9.46
CA LEU A 165 -8.45 -9.96 -10.15
C LEU A 165 -9.60 -10.72 -10.81
N ALA A 166 -9.31 -11.87 -11.38
CA ALA A 166 -10.35 -12.71 -11.99
C ALA A 166 -11.36 -13.22 -10.95
N GLU A 167 -10.92 -13.45 -9.71
CA GLU A 167 -11.83 -13.86 -8.64
C GLU A 167 -12.70 -12.72 -8.13
N ILE A 168 -12.13 -11.52 -7.98
CA ILE A 168 -12.83 -10.39 -7.36
C ILE A 168 -13.46 -9.43 -8.35
N GLY A 169 -12.98 -9.46 -9.58
CA GLY A 169 -13.51 -8.61 -10.67
C GLY A 169 -14.53 -9.35 -11.52
#